data_bc953e5bf5d15f34e8320c8fdb9fb31e
#
_entry.id   bc953e5bf5d15f34e8320c8fdb9fb31e
#
_cell.length_a   1.000
_cell.length_b   1.000
_cell.length_c   1.000
_cell.angle_alpha   90.00
_cell.angle_beta   90.00
_cell.angle_gamma   90.00
#
_symmetry.space_group_name_H-M   'P 1'
#
loop_
_entity.id
_entity.type
_entity.pdbx_description
1 polymer ?
#
loop_
_entity_poly.entity_id
_entity_poly.type
_entity_poly.pdbx_seq_one_letter_code
_entity_poly.pdbx_strand_id
1 'polypeptide(L)'
;MRSKRFVLGVPFLLIIAVLLPARAQSGWTVEKTFHIGGDGGWDYVTADPEHHRLFVTRTTHTLVLDSESGRVLGDIPGQKTAHGVAIDPKLGRGFITDGGGTGAIIIFDLNSYATLGRIPTVPDSDGIIFDPKLDRVLAVSGDGGVLMAFKPDIDLTNGKIDQIKLDGAPEFLASDGTGKVYVNLEDKDVVAVVDLTSQKVVARWPVAPGGHPVGMSMDPKSHRLFIGCRNPQKLVVMNTESGKVESSVPIGAGVDATGFHDGQAFASCRDGSLIVAEEKGGQYDVAQTVKTPDGARTMTIDPAARKIYLPTAEFEPVTSGRPKAKPGTFMIVVVNQQ
;
A
#
# COMPACT_ATOMS: atom_id res chain seq x y z
N MET A 1 37.42 84.04 -9.61
CA MET A 1 36.25 83.13 -9.66
C MET A 1 36.74 81.69 -9.95
N ARG A 2 36.75 80.81 -8.96
CA ARG A 2 37.19 79.41 -9.11
C ARG A 2 35.92 78.52 -9.07
N SER A 3 35.61 77.89 -10.18
CA SER A 3 34.54 76.95 -10.33
C SER A 3 34.90 75.63 -9.65
N LYS A 4 34.08 75.19 -8.66
CA LYS A 4 34.15 73.85 -8.05
C LYS A 4 33.24 72.87 -8.83
N ARG A 5 33.86 71.87 -9.46
CA ARG A 5 33.13 70.79 -10.07
C ARG A 5 32.82 69.74 -9.02
N PHE A 6 31.53 69.45 -8.72
CA PHE A 6 31.04 68.34 -7.93
C PHE A 6 31.00 67.08 -8.80
N VAL A 7 31.74 66.06 -8.40
CA VAL A 7 31.65 64.75 -9.03
C VAL A 7 30.67 63.92 -8.17
N LEU A 8 29.50 63.61 -8.71
CA LEU A 8 28.57 62.67 -8.12
C LEU A 8 29.08 61.25 -8.39
N GLY A 9 29.57 60.54 -7.36
CA GLY A 9 29.84 59.13 -7.45
C GLY A 9 28.53 58.31 -7.28
N VAL A 10 28.15 57.53 -8.30
CA VAL A 10 27.04 56.58 -8.27
C VAL A 10 27.57 55.30 -7.61
N PRO A 11 27.00 54.82 -6.51
CA PRO A 11 27.42 53.55 -5.96
C PRO A 11 26.90 52.38 -6.82
N PHE A 12 27.81 51.59 -7.34
CA PHE A 12 27.50 50.36 -8.07
C PHE A 12 27.16 49.28 -7.02
N LEU A 13 25.87 48.94 -6.90
CA LEU A 13 25.40 47.87 -6.05
C LEU A 13 25.68 46.53 -6.75
N LEU A 14 26.69 45.80 -6.28
CA LEU A 14 27.01 44.45 -6.76
C LEU A 14 25.99 43.46 -6.19
N ILE A 15 25.00 43.06 -6.99
CA ILE A 15 24.05 42.00 -6.64
C ILE A 15 24.77 40.65 -6.81
N ILE A 16 25.23 40.05 -5.75
CA ILE A 16 25.73 38.67 -5.74
C ILE A 16 24.50 37.74 -5.79
N ALA A 17 24.19 37.23 -6.96
CA ALA A 17 23.22 36.15 -7.11
C ALA A 17 23.81 34.86 -6.48
N VAL A 18 23.36 34.51 -5.31
CA VAL A 18 23.65 33.19 -4.72
C VAL A 18 22.87 32.17 -5.51
N LEU A 19 23.53 31.49 -6.43
CA LEU A 19 23.02 30.27 -7.07
C LEU A 19 22.97 29.19 -6.01
N LEU A 20 21.80 28.99 -5.40
CA LEU A 20 21.53 27.79 -4.62
C LEU A 20 21.63 26.60 -5.59
N PRO A 21 22.39 25.55 -5.27
CA PRO A 21 22.42 24.35 -6.09
C PRO A 21 21.00 23.82 -6.17
N ALA A 22 20.46 23.68 -7.38
CA ALA A 22 19.24 22.93 -7.62
C ALA A 22 19.48 21.53 -7.06
N ARG A 23 18.79 21.17 -5.98
CA ARG A 23 18.82 19.83 -5.44
C ARG A 23 18.29 18.95 -6.56
N ALA A 24 19.13 18.09 -7.11
CA ALA A 24 18.68 17.08 -8.07
C ALA A 24 17.54 16.34 -7.37
N GLN A 25 16.36 16.39 -7.97
CA GLN A 25 15.18 15.68 -7.44
C GLN A 25 15.54 14.20 -7.50
N SER A 26 15.73 13.57 -6.35
CA SER A 26 16.06 12.15 -6.25
C SER A 26 14.92 11.35 -6.85
N GLY A 27 15.15 10.74 -8.01
CA GLY A 27 14.14 9.96 -8.71
C GLY A 27 14.08 8.53 -8.19
N TRP A 28 12.96 7.85 -8.46
CA TRP A 28 12.79 6.44 -8.23
C TRP A 28 13.21 5.65 -9.47
N THR A 29 13.99 4.58 -9.27
CA THR A 29 14.45 3.73 -10.37
C THR A 29 14.41 2.26 -9.97
N VAL A 30 14.19 1.37 -10.95
CA VAL A 30 14.36 -0.07 -10.71
C VAL A 30 15.85 -0.34 -10.45
N GLU A 31 16.15 -0.77 -9.23
CA GLU A 31 17.52 -1.10 -8.81
C GLU A 31 17.92 -2.50 -9.26
N LYS A 32 17.05 -3.46 -8.96
CA LYS A 32 17.32 -4.90 -9.21
C LYS A 32 16.03 -5.70 -9.17
N THR A 33 16.14 -6.97 -9.51
CA THR A 33 15.07 -7.95 -9.43
C THR A 33 15.56 -9.20 -8.71
N PHE A 34 14.80 -9.66 -7.73
CA PHE A 34 15.02 -10.95 -7.09
C PHE A 34 14.23 -12.03 -7.84
N HIS A 35 14.91 -12.95 -8.48
CA HIS A 35 14.29 -14.10 -9.14
C HIS A 35 14.07 -15.21 -8.11
N ILE A 36 12.82 -15.37 -7.64
CA ILE A 36 12.45 -16.31 -6.58
C ILE A 36 12.04 -17.65 -7.15
N GLY A 37 11.32 -17.65 -8.27
CA GLY A 37 10.79 -18.85 -8.89
C GLY A 37 9.56 -19.41 -8.16
N GLY A 38 9.31 -20.70 -8.36
CA GLY A 38 8.11 -21.38 -7.84
C GLY A 38 6.86 -21.11 -8.66
N ASP A 39 5.81 -21.89 -8.40
CA ASP A 39 4.54 -21.84 -9.12
C ASP A 39 3.45 -21.15 -8.28
N GLY A 40 2.29 -20.90 -8.89
CA GLY A 40 1.14 -20.28 -8.26
C GLY A 40 1.09 -18.76 -8.41
N GLY A 41 0.00 -18.19 -7.94
CA GLY A 41 -0.22 -16.74 -7.93
C GLY A 41 0.48 -16.05 -6.76
N TRP A 42 0.25 -14.78 -6.68
CA TRP A 42 0.64 -13.92 -5.54
C TRP A 42 -0.40 -12.82 -5.36
N ASP A 43 -0.35 -12.19 -4.20
CA ASP A 43 -1.15 -11.02 -3.93
C ASP A 43 -0.32 -9.96 -3.21
N TYR A 44 -0.65 -9.59 -1.97
CA TYR A 44 0.07 -8.53 -1.26
C TYR A 44 1.46 -8.96 -0.80
N VAL A 45 2.29 -7.96 -0.60
CA VAL A 45 3.61 -8.04 0.01
C VAL A 45 3.67 -7.08 1.19
N THR A 46 4.26 -7.51 2.31
CA THR A 46 4.42 -6.69 3.52
C THR A 46 5.89 -6.65 3.91
N ALA A 47 6.43 -5.44 4.07
CA ALA A 47 7.79 -5.24 4.57
C ALA A 47 7.82 -5.27 6.11
N ASP A 48 8.88 -5.86 6.65
CA ASP A 48 9.33 -5.72 8.03
C ASP A 48 10.74 -5.08 8.00
N PRO A 49 10.80 -3.76 7.99
CA PRO A 49 12.06 -3.04 7.83
C PRO A 49 13.05 -3.29 8.97
N GLU A 50 12.56 -3.48 10.21
CA GLU A 50 13.39 -3.69 11.39
C GLU A 50 14.20 -4.98 11.31
N HIS A 51 13.64 -6.03 10.68
CA HIS A 51 14.29 -7.34 10.56
C HIS A 51 14.69 -7.67 9.12
N HIS A 52 14.67 -6.69 8.21
CA HIS A 52 15.03 -6.86 6.80
C HIS A 52 14.29 -8.02 6.12
N ARG A 53 12.95 -8.10 6.31
CA ARG A 53 12.12 -9.17 5.78
C ARG A 53 11.00 -8.66 4.90
N LEU A 54 10.61 -9.52 3.95
CA LEU A 54 9.39 -9.37 3.16
C LEU A 54 8.53 -10.61 3.35
N PHE A 55 7.26 -10.40 3.65
CA PHE A 55 6.25 -11.46 3.65
C PHE A 55 5.45 -11.35 2.35
N VAL A 56 5.45 -12.40 1.54
CA VAL A 56 4.83 -12.42 0.22
C VAL A 56 3.84 -13.57 0.12
N THR A 57 2.58 -13.25 -0.03
CA THR A 57 1.54 -14.28 -0.17
C THR A 57 1.60 -14.96 -1.54
N ARG A 58 1.52 -16.29 -1.55
CA ARG A 58 1.67 -17.15 -2.72
C ARG A 58 0.52 -18.17 -2.80
N THR A 59 -0.71 -17.71 -2.89
CA THR A 59 -1.94 -18.53 -2.94
C THR A 59 -2.04 -19.56 -1.79
N THR A 60 -1.18 -20.60 -1.78
CA THR A 60 -1.24 -21.73 -0.83
C THR A 60 -0.29 -21.62 0.35
N HIS A 61 0.58 -20.63 0.35
CA HIS A 61 1.62 -20.39 1.35
C HIS A 61 2.06 -18.94 1.36
N THR A 62 2.82 -18.53 2.36
CA THR A 62 3.44 -17.20 2.43
C THR A 62 4.94 -17.35 2.55
N LEU A 63 5.68 -16.82 1.57
CA LEU A 63 7.13 -16.78 1.61
C LEU A 63 7.63 -15.66 2.50
N VAL A 64 8.70 -15.93 3.24
CA VAL A 64 9.49 -14.94 3.96
C VAL A 64 10.82 -14.78 3.24
N LEU A 65 11.12 -13.57 2.77
CA LEU A 65 12.31 -13.26 2.02
C LEU A 65 13.19 -12.27 2.77
N ASP A 66 14.48 -12.37 2.62
CA ASP A 66 15.42 -11.33 2.99
C ASP A 66 15.26 -10.15 2.02
N SER A 67 15.01 -8.95 2.54
CA SER A 67 14.69 -7.78 1.72
C SER A 67 15.89 -7.19 0.97
N GLU A 68 17.11 -7.58 1.33
CA GLU A 68 18.33 -7.10 0.67
C GLU A 68 18.80 -8.01 -0.46
N SER A 69 18.69 -9.32 -0.23
CA SER A 69 19.21 -10.35 -1.16
C SER A 69 18.12 -11.11 -1.92
N GLY A 70 16.87 -11.07 -1.47
CA GLY A 70 15.79 -11.90 -2.01
C GLY A 70 15.87 -13.38 -1.60
N ARG A 71 16.82 -13.76 -0.74
CA ARG A 71 16.95 -15.14 -0.26
C ARG A 71 15.72 -15.56 0.55
N VAL A 72 15.20 -16.76 0.28
CA VAL A 72 14.11 -17.34 1.07
C VAL A 72 14.60 -17.64 2.48
N LEU A 73 13.96 -17.04 3.48
CA LEU A 73 14.22 -17.23 4.91
C LEU A 73 13.28 -18.26 5.52
N GLY A 74 12.07 -18.37 4.98
CA GLY A 74 11.04 -19.27 5.48
C GLY A 74 9.87 -19.40 4.54
N ASP A 75 9.01 -20.36 4.86
CA ASP A 75 7.78 -20.67 4.16
C ASP A 75 6.72 -21.01 5.21
N ILE A 76 5.59 -20.32 5.16
CA ILE A 76 4.45 -20.53 6.05
C ILE A 76 3.37 -21.21 5.23
N PRO A 77 3.19 -22.54 5.36
CA PRO A 77 2.25 -23.31 4.54
C PRO A 77 0.80 -23.27 5.08
N GLY A 78 -0.10 -23.91 4.34
CA GLY A 78 -1.43 -24.26 4.83
C GLY A 78 -2.54 -23.25 4.56
N GLN A 79 -2.29 -22.27 3.67
CA GLN A 79 -3.34 -21.41 3.12
C GLN A 79 -4.06 -22.11 1.96
N LYS A 80 -5.27 -21.63 1.64
CA LYS A 80 -6.03 -22.02 0.44
C LYS A 80 -5.97 -20.92 -0.61
N THR A 81 -6.14 -19.67 -0.16
CA THR A 81 -6.06 -18.47 -0.99
C THR A 81 -5.56 -17.33 -0.11
N ALA A 82 -4.23 -17.26 0.06
CA ALA A 82 -3.59 -16.21 0.86
C ALA A 82 -3.63 -14.87 0.13
N HIS A 83 -4.01 -13.81 0.84
CA HIS A 83 -4.07 -12.45 0.30
C HIS A 83 -3.09 -11.49 0.98
N GLY A 84 -3.32 -11.10 2.22
CA GLY A 84 -2.53 -10.11 2.94
C GLY A 84 -1.81 -10.64 4.16
N VAL A 85 -0.80 -9.89 4.60
CA VAL A 85 -0.06 -10.14 5.85
C VAL A 85 -0.01 -8.87 6.68
N ALA A 86 -0.37 -8.96 7.95
CA ALA A 86 -0.08 -7.93 8.95
C ALA A 86 0.87 -8.50 10.01
N ILE A 87 1.72 -7.64 10.58
CA ILE A 87 2.67 -8.06 11.60
C ILE A 87 2.58 -7.17 12.83
N ASP A 88 2.68 -7.79 14.01
CA ASP A 88 2.91 -7.12 15.29
C ASP A 88 4.29 -7.54 15.82
N PRO A 89 5.35 -6.76 15.53
CA PRO A 89 6.71 -7.08 15.96
C PRO A 89 6.85 -7.10 17.49
N LYS A 90 6.07 -6.29 18.20
CA LYS A 90 6.11 -6.21 19.67
C LYS A 90 5.62 -7.51 20.32
N LEU A 91 4.55 -8.10 19.77
CA LEU A 91 4.02 -9.38 20.25
C LEU A 91 4.75 -10.57 19.62
N GLY A 92 5.50 -10.37 18.54
CA GLY A 92 6.16 -11.44 17.79
C GLY A 92 5.19 -12.28 16.97
N ARG A 93 4.03 -11.73 16.57
CA ARG A 93 3.00 -12.43 15.80
C ARG A 93 2.78 -11.81 14.43
N GLY A 94 2.54 -12.66 13.45
CA GLY A 94 2.02 -12.28 12.14
C GLY A 94 0.64 -12.89 11.88
N PHE A 95 -0.11 -12.26 10.99
CA PHE A 95 -1.49 -12.58 10.65
C PHE A 95 -1.63 -12.60 9.14
N ILE A 96 -2.15 -13.71 8.59
CA ILE A 96 -2.38 -13.89 7.16
C ILE A 96 -3.86 -14.03 6.92
N THR A 97 -4.42 -13.27 6.00
CA THR A 97 -5.76 -13.51 5.48
C THR A 97 -5.74 -14.66 4.50
N ASP A 98 -6.61 -15.64 4.73
CA ASP A 98 -6.85 -16.78 3.82
C ASP A 98 -8.30 -16.76 3.39
N GLY A 99 -8.58 -16.22 2.19
CA GLY A 99 -9.93 -16.06 1.64
C GLY A 99 -10.56 -17.37 1.17
N GLY A 100 -9.80 -18.45 1.10
CA GLY A 100 -10.26 -19.72 0.55
C GLY A 100 -11.26 -20.45 1.42
N GLY A 101 -12.29 -21.05 0.80
CA GLY A 101 -13.32 -21.83 1.49
C GLY A 101 -14.21 -20.94 2.36
N THR A 102 -14.22 -21.16 3.68
CA THR A 102 -15.01 -20.35 4.64
C THR A 102 -14.27 -19.12 5.16
N GLY A 103 -13.04 -18.91 4.71
CA GLY A 103 -12.17 -17.84 5.19
C GLY A 103 -11.49 -18.14 6.52
N ALA A 104 -10.32 -17.56 6.74
CA ALA A 104 -9.62 -17.62 8.03
C ALA A 104 -8.60 -16.50 8.19
N ILE A 105 -8.21 -16.23 9.44
CA ILE A 105 -6.94 -15.60 9.79
C ILE A 105 -5.99 -16.69 10.29
N ILE A 106 -4.84 -16.81 9.64
CA ILE A 106 -3.76 -17.68 10.11
C ILE A 106 -2.82 -16.83 10.94
N ILE A 107 -2.51 -17.29 12.14
CA ILE A 107 -1.62 -16.62 13.08
C ILE A 107 -0.32 -17.42 13.14
N PHE A 108 0.81 -16.73 12.98
CA PHE A 108 2.12 -17.34 12.99
C PHE A 108 3.12 -16.59 13.87
N ASP A 109 4.16 -17.29 14.30
CA ASP A 109 5.27 -16.73 15.05
C ASP A 109 6.28 -16.06 14.11
N LEU A 110 6.63 -14.80 14.38
CA LEU A 110 7.53 -14.02 13.51
C LEU A 110 8.98 -14.50 13.53
N ASN A 111 9.42 -15.29 14.51
CA ASN A 111 10.80 -15.75 14.60
C ASN A 111 10.99 -17.12 13.95
N SER A 112 10.07 -18.04 14.24
CA SER A 112 10.16 -19.43 13.73
C SER A 112 9.37 -19.66 12.44
N TYR A 113 8.46 -18.73 12.08
CA TYR A 113 7.49 -18.84 10.99
C TYR A 113 6.48 -19.98 11.18
N ALA A 114 6.44 -20.58 12.34
CA ALA A 114 5.50 -21.65 12.65
C ALA A 114 4.07 -21.11 12.78
N THR A 115 3.10 -21.80 12.21
CA THR A 115 1.68 -21.52 12.43
C THR A 115 1.32 -21.78 13.89
N LEU A 116 0.82 -20.76 14.57
CA LEU A 116 0.35 -20.83 15.96
C LEU A 116 -1.13 -21.22 16.06
N GLY A 117 -1.92 -20.78 15.09
CA GLY A 117 -3.36 -21.05 15.08
C GLY A 117 -4.04 -20.57 13.80
N ARG A 118 -5.32 -20.97 13.67
CA ARG A 118 -6.20 -20.60 12.57
C ARG A 118 -7.58 -20.26 13.15
N ILE A 119 -8.00 -19.02 12.96
CA ILE A 119 -9.31 -18.55 13.43
C ILE A 119 -10.23 -18.43 12.21
N PRO A 120 -11.38 -19.15 12.23
CA PRO A 120 -12.37 -19.03 11.15
C PRO A 120 -12.91 -17.60 11.03
N THR A 121 -13.11 -17.15 9.79
CA THR A 121 -13.68 -15.85 9.46
C THR A 121 -14.88 -16.00 8.53
N VAL A 122 -14.92 -15.19 7.48
CA VAL A 122 -15.88 -15.26 6.38
C VAL A 122 -15.12 -15.46 5.08
N PRO A 123 -15.76 -15.99 4.01
CA PRO A 123 -15.12 -16.18 2.71
C PRO A 123 -14.48 -14.91 2.21
N ASP A 124 -13.47 -15.05 1.36
CA ASP A 124 -12.79 -13.92 0.71
C ASP A 124 -12.23 -12.90 1.71
N SER A 125 -11.58 -13.41 2.80
CA SER A 125 -10.81 -12.57 3.71
C SER A 125 -9.56 -12.08 2.99
N ASP A 126 -9.43 -10.76 2.82
CA ASP A 126 -8.50 -10.11 1.88
C ASP A 126 -7.58 -9.10 2.56
N GLY A 127 -7.74 -7.80 2.30
CA GLY A 127 -6.87 -6.76 2.85
C GLY A 127 -6.77 -6.81 4.38
N ILE A 128 -5.56 -6.67 4.92
CA ILE A 128 -5.27 -6.73 6.36
C ILE A 128 -4.19 -5.74 6.75
N ILE A 129 -4.37 -5.09 7.88
CA ILE A 129 -3.37 -4.21 8.51
C ILE A 129 -3.31 -4.44 10.02
N PHE A 130 -2.18 -4.09 10.62
CA PHE A 130 -2.06 -3.92 12.07
C PHE A 130 -1.94 -2.43 12.41
N ASP A 131 -2.78 -1.96 13.32
CA ASP A 131 -2.69 -0.61 13.87
C ASP A 131 -2.08 -0.66 15.28
N PRO A 132 -0.81 -0.24 15.43
CA PRO A 132 -0.13 -0.32 16.73
C PRO A 132 -0.62 0.70 17.76
N LYS A 133 -1.31 1.80 17.34
CA LYS A 133 -1.88 2.78 18.26
C LYS A 133 -3.16 2.29 18.89
N LEU A 134 -3.96 1.59 18.12
CA LEU A 134 -5.21 1.00 18.59
C LEU A 134 -5.02 -0.38 19.20
N ASP A 135 -3.86 -1.02 18.98
CA ASP A 135 -3.59 -2.42 19.33
C ASP A 135 -4.67 -3.33 18.69
N ARG A 136 -4.82 -3.21 17.35
CA ARG A 136 -5.83 -3.94 16.58
C ARG A 136 -5.28 -4.45 15.26
N VAL A 137 -5.63 -5.69 14.97
CA VAL A 137 -5.60 -6.23 13.62
C VAL A 137 -6.95 -5.95 12.97
N LEU A 138 -6.91 -5.40 11.77
CA LEU A 138 -8.07 -5.00 10.98
C LEU A 138 -7.98 -5.70 9.63
N ALA A 139 -9.03 -6.39 9.22
CA ALA A 139 -9.09 -7.07 7.93
C ALA A 139 -10.45 -6.90 7.28
N VAL A 140 -10.52 -7.06 5.98
CA VAL A 140 -11.78 -7.00 5.23
C VAL A 140 -12.08 -8.33 4.55
N SER A 141 -13.34 -8.52 4.19
CA SER A 141 -13.79 -9.65 3.37
C SER A 141 -14.71 -9.11 2.28
N GLY A 142 -14.32 -9.31 1.02
CA GLY A 142 -15.06 -8.86 -0.15
C GLY A 142 -16.45 -9.50 -0.23
N ASP A 143 -16.51 -10.82 -0.29
CA ASP A 143 -17.76 -11.59 -0.34
C ASP A 143 -18.59 -11.48 0.94
N GLY A 144 -17.92 -11.38 2.11
CA GLY A 144 -18.60 -11.22 3.38
C GLY A 144 -19.16 -9.81 3.62
N GLY A 145 -18.67 -8.80 2.91
CA GLY A 145 -19.09 -7.40 3.05
C GLY A 145 -18.83 -6.83 4.44
N VAL A 146 -17.73 -7.24 5.09
CA VAL A 146 -17.45 -6.87 6.49
C VAL A 146 -16.03 -6.34 6.69
N LEU A 147 -15.91 -5.45 7.68
CA LEU A 147 -14.65 -5.16 8.36
C LEU A 147 -14.55 -6.05 9.59
N MET A 148 -13.45 -6.74 9.73
CA MET A 148 -13.09 -7.59 10.87
C MET A 148 -12.10 -6.84 11.76
N ALA A 149 -12.29 -6.90 13.10
CA ALA A 149 -11.41 -6.26 14.06
C ALA A 149 -11.17 -7.19 15.26
N PHE A 150 -9.90 -7.34 15.67
CA PHE A 150 -9.53 -8.14 16.83
C PHE A 150 -8.21 -7.68 17.45
N LYS A 151 -7.94 -8.10 18.68
CA LYS A 151 -6.66 -7.86 19.33
C LYS A 151 -5.57 -8.81 18.83
N PRO A 152 -4.30 -8.38 18.72
CA PRO A 152 -3.22 -9.23 18.24
C PRO A 152 -2.92 -10.40 19.18
N ASP A 153 -3.23 -10.28 20.47
CA ASP A 153 -3.10 -11.34 21.49
C ASP A 153 -4.32 -12.28 21.57
N ILE A 154 -5.20 -12.24 20.56
CA ILE A 154 -6.42 -13.07 20.49
C ILE A 154 -6.17 -14.53 20.91
N ASP A 155 -7.10 -15.10 21.68
CA ASP A 155 -7.09 -16.51 22.07
C ASP A 155 -7.22 -17.40 20.82
N LEU A 156 -6.23 -18.26 20.60
CA LEU A 156 -6.13 -19.09 19.40
C LEU A 156 -7.19 -20.22 19.35
N THR A 157 -7.83 -20.53 20.49
CA THR A 157 -8.82 -21.60 20.62
C THR A 157 -10.26 -21.06 20.58
N ASN A 158 -10.50 -19.97 21.32
CA ASN A 158 -11.86 -19.44 21.54
C ASN A 158 -12.01 -17.96 21.18
N GLY A 159 -10.97 -17.36 20.59
CA GLY A 159 -10.97 -15.95 20.22
C GLY A 159 -12.08 -15.62 19.22
N LYS A 160 -12.73 -14.48 19.43
CA LYS A 160 -13.78 -13.97 18.53
C LYS A 160 -13.28 -12.74 17.82
N ILE A 161 -13.59 -12.68 16.52
CA ILE A 161 -13.33 -11.54 15.67
C ILE A 161 -14.63 -10.73 15.56
N ASP A 162 -14.57 -9.46 15.90
CA ASP A 162 -15.68 -8.52 15.67
C ASP A 162 -15.88 -8.32 14.18
N GLN A 163 -17.15 -8.31 13.74
CA GLN A 163 -17.52 -8.13 12.33
C GLN A 163 -18.48 -6.95 12.20
N ILE A 164 -18.09 -5.96 11.41
CA ILE A 164 -18.86 -4.75 11.16
C ILE A 164 -19.30 -4.79 9.69
N LYS A 165 -20.63 -4.81 9.45
CA LYS A 165 -21.19 -4.83 8.09
C LYS A 165 -20.93 -3.50 7.37
N LEU A 166 -20.50 -3.61 6.12
CA LEU A 166 -20.14 -2.47 5.26
C LEU A 166 -21.17 -2.17 4.18
N ASP A 167 -22.05 -3.12 3.86
CA ASP A 167 -23.05 -3.05 2.79
C ASP A 167 -22.42 -2.76 1.40
N GLY A 168 -21.33 -3.44 1.07
CA GLY A 168 -20.61 -3.36 -0.18
C GLY A 168 -19.46 -4.37 -0.21
N ALA A 169 -18.69 -4.39 -1.29
CA ALA A 169 -17.52 -5.23 -1.47
C ALA A 169 -16.25 -4.47 -1.05
N PRO A 170 -15.71 -4.69 0.17
CA PRO A 170 -14.48 -4.05 0.61
C PRO A 170 -13.24 -4.72 -0.02
N GLU A 171 -12.27 -3.90 -0.42
CA GLU A 171 -10.99 -4.35 -1.00
C GLU A 171 -9.81 -4.07 -0.06
N PHE A 172 -9.59 -2.82 0.29
CA PHE A 172 -8.48 -2.43 1.16
C PHE A 172 -8.89 -1.35 2.17
N LEU A 173 -8.05 -1.13 3.18
CA LEU A 173 -8.37 -0.28 4.32
C LEU A 173 -7.16 0.51 4.83
N ALA A 174 -7.45 1.60 5.54
CA ALA A 174 -6.48 2.37 6.32
C ALA A 174 -7.07 2.76 7.67
N SER A 175 -6.22 2.94 8.69
CA SER A 175 -6.61 3.40 10.02
C SER A 175 -5.94 4.72 10.37
N ASP A 176 -6.64 5.62 11.07
CA ASP A 176 -6.06 6.87 11.55
C ASP A 176 -5.34 6.75 12.90
N GLY A 177 -5.40 5.58 13.51
CA GLY A 177 -4.86 5.33 14.84
C GLY A 177 -5.61 6.02 15.98
N THR A 178 -6.83 6.52 15.73
CA THR A 178 -7.70 7.17 16.73
C THR A 178 -9.07 6.51 16.86
N GLY A 179 -9.33 5.48 16.05
CA GLY A 179 -10.54 4.68 16.08
C GLY A 179 -11.39 4.75 14.82
N LYS A 180 -11.00 5.55 13.82
CA LYS A 180 -11.64 5.52 12.51
C LYS A 180 -10.87 4.63 11.54
N VAL A 181 -11.60 3.82 10.82
CA VAL A 181 -11.10 2.98 9.74
C VAL A 181 -11.79 3.37 8.45
N TYR A 182 -11.00 3.56 7.42
CA TYR A 182 -11.45 3.90 6.08
C TYR A 182 -11.35 2.65 5.21
N VAL A 183 -12.42 2.32 4.50
CA VAL A 183 -12.51 1.08 3.72
C VAL A 183 -13.00 1.40 2.32
N ASN A 184 -12.27 1.01 1.30
CA ASN A 184 -12.70 1.07 -0.09
C ASN A 184 -13.83 0.07 -0.32
N LEU A 185 -14.98 0.52 -0.84
CA LEU A 185 -16.05 -0.33 -1.34
C LEU A 185 -16.05 -0.25 -2.86
N GLU A 186 -15.47 -1.25 -3.51
CA GLU A 186 -15.19 -1.21 -4.95
C GLU A 186 -16.46 -1.18 -5.81
N ASP A 187 -17.53 -1.87 -5.35
CA ASP A 187 -18.82 -1.98 -6.03
C ASP A 187 -19.74 -0.75 -5.81
N LYS A 188 -19.34 0.19 -4.96
CA LYS A 188 -20.12 1.38 -4.62
C LYS A 188 -19.46 2.70 -4.97
N ASP A 189 -18.21 2.69 -5.45
CA ASP A 189 -17.42 3.90 -5.73
C ASP A 189 -17.29 4.84 -4.53
N VAL A 190 -17.17 4.29 -3.31
CA VAL A 190 -17.07 5.07 -2.07
C VAL A 190 -15.99 4.54 -1.14
N VAL A 191 -15.57 5.40 -0.23
CA VAL A 191 -14.88 5.04 1.02
C VAL A 191 -15.92 4.99 2.13
N ALA A 192 -16.07 3.85 2.79
CA ALA A 192 -16.82 3.74 4.04
C ALA A 192 -15.94 4.15 5.22
N VAL A 193 -16.46 5.00 6.09
CA VAL A 193 -15.80 5.40 7.34
C VAL A 193 -16.44 4.62 8.47
N VAL A 194 -15.66 3.81 9.15
CA VAL A 194 -16.08 2.98 10.27
C VAL A 194 -15.54 3.56 11.56
N ASP A 195 -16.40 3.73 12.55
CA ASP A 195 -16.02 4.04 13.92
C ASP A 195 -15.97 2.73 14.73
N LEU A 196 -14.78 2.37 15.20
CA LEU A 196 -14.56 1.12 15.93
C LEU A 196 -15.19 1.12 17.34
N THR A 197 -15.42 2.30 17.94
CA THR A 197 -16.02 2.39 19.25
C THR A 197 -17.52 2.05 19.20
N SER A 198 -18.22 2.62 18.22
CA SER A 198 -19.63 2.33 18.00
C SER A 198 -19.87 1.07 17.15
N GLN A 199 -18.82 0.53 16.52
CA GLN A 199 -18.86 -0.59 15.58
C GLN A 199 -19.85 -0.36 14.42
N LYS A 200 -19.82 0.86 13.84
CA LYS A 200 -20.74 1.27 12.77
C LYS A 200 -20.05 2.03 11.66
N VAL A 201 -20.61 1.92 10.46
CA VAL A 201 -20.32 2.86 9.38
C VAL A 201 -20.97 4.20 9.71
N VAL A 202 -20.14 5.23 9.85
CA VAL A 202 -20.58 6.59 10.22
C VAL A 202 -20.65 7.54 9.03
N ALA A 203 -19.98 7.22 7.93
CA ALA A 203 -20.04 7.98 6.68
C ALA A 203 -19.72 7.10 5.46
N ARG A 204 -20.13 7.56 4.27
CA ARG A 204 -19.73 7.05 2.96
C ARG A 204 -19.37 8.22 2.07
N TRP A 205 -18.15 8.23 1.57
CA TRP A 205 -17.59 9.33 0.79
C TRP A 205 -17.36 8.92 -0.66
N PRO A 206 -18.01 9.56 -1.65
CA PRO A 206 -17.78 9.27 -3.06
C PRO A 206 -16.32 9.53 -3.47
N VAL A 207 -15.75 8.62 -4.26
CA VAL A 207 -14.36 8.76 -4.77
C VAL A 207 -14.28 9.49 -6.11
N ALA A 208 -15.42 9.98 -6.64
CA ALA A 208 -15.40 10.76 -7.89
C ALA A 208 -14.35 11.89 -7.84
N PRO A 209 -13.56 12.11 -8.93
CA PRO A 209 -13.72 11.61 -10.29
C PRO A 209 -13.07 10.23 -10.58
N GLY A 210 -12.62 9.49 -9.56
CA GLY A 210 -12.26 8.08 -9.67
C GLY A 210 -13.50 7.18 -9.56
N GLY A 211 -13.29 5.88 -9.70
CA GLY A 211 -14.31 4.85 -9.49
C GLY A 211 -13.66 3.48 -9.35
N HIS A 212 -14.39 2.51 -8.80
CA HIS A 212 -13.89 1.18 -8.49
C HIS A 212 -12.59 1.25 -7.64
N PRO A 213 -12.69 1.80 -6.39
CA PRO A 213 -11.54 2.02 -5.52
C PRO A 213 -11.01 0.69 -4.96
N VAL A 214 -9.69 0.50 -5.06
CA VAL A 214 -9.02 -0.76 -4.67
C VAL A 214 -7.93 -0.50 -3.65
N GLY A 215 -6.75 -0.06 -4.07
CA GLY A 215 -5.66 0.25 -3.15
C GLY A 215 -5.94 1.49 -2.29
N MET A 216 -5.47 1.48 -1.04
CA MET A 216 -5.58 2.61 -0.13
C MET A 216 -4.31 2.76 0.71
N SER A 217 -3.84 3.98 0.85
CA SER A 217 -2.83 4.38 1.83
C SER A 217 -3.23 5.70 2.48
N MET A 218 -2.59 6.04 3.60
CA MET A 218 -2.94 7.21 4.38
C MET A 218 -1.70 7.96 4.86
N ASP A 219 -1.77 9.28 4.83
CA ASP A 219 -0.93 10.15 5.64
C ASP A 219 -1.74 10.73 6.81
N PRO A 220 -1.58 10.18 8.02
CA PRO A 220 -2.30 10.69 9.20
C PRO A 220 -1.92 12.13 9.57
N LYS A 221 -0.74 12.61 9.17
CA LYS A 221 -0.27 13.96 9.52
C LYS A 221 -0.96 15.04 8.69
N SER A 222 -1.18 14.78 7.41
CA SER A 222 -1.89 15.68 6.51
C SER A 222 -3.40 15.39 6.42
N HIS A 223 -3.89 14.39 7.15
CA HIS A 223 -5.28 13.93 7.11
C HIS A 223 -5.74 13.56 5.69
N ARG A 224 -4.92 12.80 4.95
CA ARG A 224 -5.20 12.43 3.55
C ARG A 224 -5.17 10.94 3.32
N LEU A 225 -6.16 10.47 2.55
CA LEU A 225 -6.17 9.15 1.93
C LEU A 225 -5.70 9.26 0.49
N PHE A 226 -4.96 8.26 0.04
CA PHE A 226 -4.52 8.08 -1.34
C PHE A 226 -5.16 6.80 -1.86
N ILE A 227 -6.11 6.94 -2.78
CA ILE A 227 -7.03 5.88 -3.20
C ILE A 227 -6.77 5.56 -4.66
N GLY A 228 -6.34 4.34 -4.95
CA GLY A 228 -6.17 3.83 -6.30
C GLY A 228 -7.50 3.37 -6.88
N CYS A 229 -7.93 4.02 -7.95
CA CYS A 229 -9.21 3.76 -8.62
C CYS A 229 -8.98 3.12 -10.01
N ARG A 230 -9.72 2.04 -10.31
CA ARG A 230 -9.55 1.29 -11.57
C ARG A 230 -10.35 1.85 -12.74
N ASN A 231 -11.50 2.48 -12.49
CA ASN A 231 -12.37 2.97 -13.57
C ASN A 231 -13.30 4.10 -13.12
N PRO A 232 -13.04 5.38 -13.49
CA PRO A 232 -11.84 5.85 -14.22
C PRO A 232 -10.55 5.68 -13.43
N GLN A 233 -9.44 5.45 -14.17
CA GLN A 233 -8.10 5.22 -13.62
C GLN A 233 -7.55 6.51 -13.00
N LYS A 234 -7.60 6.60 -11.68
CA LYS A 234 -7.17 7.77 -10.91
C LYS A 234 -6.50 7.36 -9.61
N LEU A 235 -5.49 8.10 -9.22
CA LEU A 235 -5.11 8.20 -7.82
C LEU A 235 -5.86 9.40 -7.26
N VAL A 236 -6.81 9.15 -6.37
CA VAL A 236 -7.64 10.17 -5.71
C VAL A 236 -7.05 10.51 -4.36
N VAL A 237 -6.92 11.81 -4.06
CA VAL A 237 -6.49 12.33 -2.77
C VAL A 237 -7.72 12.88 -2.04
N MET A 238 -8.04 12.28 -0.89
CA MET A 238 -9.25 12.59 -0.14
C MET A 238 -8.90 13.04 1.29
N ASN A 239 -9.50 14.12 1.73
CA ASN A 239 -9.35 14.63 3.08
C ASN A 239 -10.17 13.81 4.08
N THR A 240 -9.57 13.33 5.17
CA THR A 240 -10.20 12.44 6.16
C THR A 240 -11.08 13.16 7.19
N GLU A 241 -11.03 14.48 7.26
CA GLU A 241 -11.91 15.26 8.15
C GLU A 241 -13.23 15.60 7.47
N SER A 242 -13.17 15.89 6.16
CA SER A 242 -14.33 16.36 5.40
C SER A 242 -14.93 15.34 4.43
N GLY A 243 -14.15 14.28 4.07
CA GLY A 243 -14.50 13.32 3.03
C GLY A 243 -14.47 13.90 1.61
N LYS A 244 -13.91 15.11 1.43
CA LYS A 244 -13.82 15.76 0.13
C LYS A 244 -12.59 15.28 -0.64
N VAL A 245 -12.76 15.05 -1.93
CA VAL A 245 -11.63 14.87 -2.86
C VAL A 245 -10.96 16.23 -3.06
N GLU A 246 -9.68 16.33 -2.70
CA GLU A 246 -8.87 17.53 -2.84
C GLU A 246 -8.13 17.55 -4.17
N SER A 247 -7.70 16.38 -4.65
CA SER A 247 -6.93 16.24 -5.88
C SER A 247 -7.13 14.88 -6.52
N SER A 248 -6.80 14.74 -7.79
CA SER A 248 -6.72 13.45 -8.46
C SER A 248 -5.75 13.51 -9.64
N VAL A 249 -4.97 12.47 -9.83
CA VAL A 249 -4.03 12.36 -10.96
C VAL A 249 -4.34 11.12 -11.79
N PRO A 250 -4.05 11.12 -13.11
CA PRO A 250 -4.18 9.93 -13.94
C PRO A 250 -3.11 8.91 -13.53
N ILE A 251 -3.47 7.63 -13.58
CA ILE A 251 -2.57 6.49 -13.31
C ILE A 251 -2.70 5.44 -14.41
N GLY A 252 -1.84 4.42 -14.34
CA GLY A 252 -1.89 3.27 -15.25
C GLY A 252 -3.07 2.34 -15.01
N ALA A 253 -3.20 1.35 -15.89
CA ALA A 253 -4.29 0.39 -15.83
C ALA A 253 -4.05 -0.70 -14.76
N GLY A 254 -5.13 -1.05 -14.04
CA GLY A 254 -5.12 -2.17 -13.09
C GLY A 254 -4.32 -1.88 -11.83
N VAL A 255 -4.51 -0.70 -11.24
CA VAL A 255 -4.00 -0.40 -9.90
C VAL A 255 -4.54 -1.41 -8.88
N ASP A 256 -3.69 -1.82 -7.94
CA ASP A 256 -4.05 -2.76 -6.87
C ASP A 256 -3.55 -2.28 -5.50
N ALA A 257 -2.44 -1.56 -5.47
CA ALA A 257 -1.94 -0.98 -4.23
C ALA A 257 -1.54 0.49 -4.42
N THR A 258 -1.66 1.22 -3.33
CA THR A 258 -1.09 2.56 -3.17
C THR A 258 -0.17 2.61 -1.97
N GLY A 259 0.71 3.60 -1.91
CA GLY A 259 1.59 3.85 -0.79
C GLY A 259 1.79 5.34 -0.59
N PHE A 260 2.24 5.71 0.60
CA PHE A 260 2.64 7.08 0.90
C PHE A 260 3.92 7.09 1.73
N HIS A 261 4.89 7.88 1.32
CA HIS A 261 6.13 8.07 2.06
C HIS A 261 6.76 9.41 1.71
N ASP A 262 7.20 10.17 2.71
CA ASP A 262 7.96 11.43 2.60
C ASP A 262 7.36 12.43 1.60
N GLY A 263 6.05 12.66 1.69
CA GLY A 263 5.31 13.60 0.84
C GLY A 263 4.95 13.07 -0.55
N GLN A 264 5.36 11.87 -0.89
CA GLN A 264 5.09 11.21 -2.16
C GLN A 264 4.01 10.14 -2.02
N ALA A 265 3.04 10.16 -2.92
CA ALA A 265 2.03 9.12 -3.07
C ALA A 265 2.38 8.22 -4.25
N PHE A 266 2.17 6.92 -4.08
CA PHE A 266 2.52 5.90 -5.06
C PHE A 266 1.29 5.11 -5.48
N ALA A 267 1.23 4.71 -6.74
CA ALA A 267 0.24 3.77 -7.24
C ALA A 267 0.92 2.75 -8.16
N SER A 268 0.84 1.46 -7.81
CA SER A 268 1.38 0.37 -8.61
C SER A 268 0.29 -0.20 -9.51
N CYS A 269 0.56 -0.30 -10.80
CA CYS A 269 -0.40 -0.65 -11.82
C CYS A 269 0.05 -1.88 -12.62
N ARG A 270 -0.91 -2.73 -12.95
CA ARG A 270 -0.69 -4.00 -13.69
C ARG A 270 -0.03 -3.81 -15.06
N ASP A 271 -0.22 -2.64 -15.69
CA ASP A 271 0.38 -2.31 -16.98
C ASP A 271 1.88 -2.01 -16.94
N GLY A 272 2.53 -2.24 -15.80
CA GLY A 272 3.96 -2.02 -15.61
C GLY A 272 4.31 -0.56 -15.33
N SER A 273 3.40 0.22 -14.78
CA SER A 273 3.69 1.57 -14.32
C SER A 273 3.59 1.69 -12.80
N LEU A 274 4.61 2.28 -12.18
CA LEU A 274 4.58 2.79 -10.82
C LEU A 274 4.53 4.31 -10.89
N ILE A 275 3.39 4.87 -10.51
CA ILE A 275 3.18 6.32 -10.50
C ILE A 275 3.69 6.89 -9.18
N VAL A 276 4.45 7.98 -9.27
CA VAL A 276 4.89 8.80 -8.14
C VAL A 276 4.21 10.16 -8.28
N ALA A 277 3.39 10.53 -7.32
CA ALA A 277 2.70 11.81 -7.27
C ALA A 277 3.18 12.65 -6.09
N GLU A 278 3.36 13.94 -6.30
CA GLU A 278 3.81 14.90 -5.28
C GLU A 278 2.88 16.10 -5.19
N GLU A 279 2.83 16.69 -4.02
CA GLU A 279 2.06 17.91 -3.81
C GLU A 279 2.79 19.13 -4.38
N LYS A 280 2.08 19.90 -5.20
CA LYS A 280 2.53 21.19 -5.76
C LYS A 280 1.41 22.22 -5.64
N GLY A 281 1.61 23.23 -4.79
CA GLY A 281 0.64 24.30 -4.63
C GLY A 281 -0.74 23.87 -4.13
N GLY A 282 -0.79 22.85 -3.27
CA GLY A 282 -2.02 22.32 -2.68
C GLY A 282 -2.73 21.27 -3.54
N GLN A 283 -2.16 20.89 -4.68
CA GLN A 283 -2.65 19.83 -5.56
C GLN A 283 -1.58 18.77 -5.77
N TYR A 284 -1.98 17.53 -6.01
CA TYR A 284 -1.05 16.49 -6.41
C TYR A 284 -0.93 16.44 -7.93
N ASP A 285 0.33 16.33 -8.41
CA ASP A 285 0.67 16.09 -9.80
C ASP A 285 1.54 14.86 -9.94
N VAL A 286 1.51 14.21 -11.11
CA VAL A 286 2.46 13.13 -11.41
C VAL A 286 3.86 13.71 -11.54
N ALA A 287 4.73 13.37 -10.58
CA ALA A 287 6.13 13.79 -10.59
C ALA A 287 6.99 12.85 -11.45
N GLN A 288 6.66 11.54 -11.40
CA GLN A 288 7.40 10.52 -12.14
C GLN A 288 6.51 9.32 -12.46
N THR A 289 6.77 8.68 -13.59
CA THR A 289 6.29 7.32 -13.90
C THR A 289 7.50 6.41 -14.04
N VAL A 290 7.65 5.46 -13.12
CA VAL A 290 8.70 4.45 -13.17
C VAL A 290 8.19 3.26 -13.95
N LYS A 291 8.93 2.83 -14.98
CA LYS A 291 8.57 1.63 -15.72
C LYS A 291 9.00 0.39 -14.93
N THR A 292 8.04 -0.46 -14.61
CA THR A 292 8.22 -1.77 -13.99
C THR A 292 7.78 -2.87 -14.96
N PRO A 293 8.07 -4.15 -14.71
CA PRO A 293 7.46 -5.24 -15.48
C PRO A 293 5.94 -5.27 -15.34
N ASP A 294 5.26 -5.74 -16.38
CA ASP A 294 3.83 -5.98 -16.37
C ASP A 294 3.43 -6.87 -15.18
N GLY A 295 2.25 -6.64 -14.61
CA GLY A 295 1.74 -7.40 -13.47
C GLY A 295 2.26 -6.99 -12.10
N ALA A 296 3.20 -6.05 -12.00
CA ALA A 296 3.71 -5.49 -10.74
C ALA A 296 2.67 -4.54 -10.11
N ARG A 297 1.53 -5.07 -9.69
CA ARG A 297 0.34 -4.31 -9.29
C ARG A 297 0.22 -4.04 -7.79
N THR A 298 0.75 -4.94 -6.97
CA THR A 298 0.82 -4.77 -5.52
C THR A 298 2.21 -4.32 -5.10
N MET A 299 2.32 -3.62 -3.97
CA MET A 299 3.58 -3.09 -3.49
C MET A 299 3.62 -2.94 -1.98
N THR A 300 4.84 -2.87 -1.44
CA THR A 300 5.10 -2.38 -0.08
C THR A 300 6.27 -1.42 -0.10
N ILE A 301 6.31 -0.50 0.87
CA ILE A 301 7.39 0.47 1.04
C ILE A 301 8.19 0.10 2.27
N ASP A 302 9.51 0.07 2.14
CA ASP A 302 10.45 0.14 3.25
C ASP A 302 10.93 1.58 3.38
N PRO A 303 10.39 2.34 4.33
CA PRO A 303 10.73 3.76 4.49
C PRO A 303 12.16 3.98 4.97
N ALA A 304 12.73 3.04 5.71
CA ALA A 304 14.09 3.14 6.23
C ALA A 304 15.13 2.94 5.13
N ALA A 305 14.92 1.93 4.27
CA ALA A 305 15.77 1.65 3.12
C ALA A 305 15.47 2.55 1.91
N ARG A 306 14.35 3.30 1.90
CA ARG A 306 13.82 4.05 0.75
C ARG A 306 13.62 3.16 -0.47
N LYS A 307 12.99 2.01 -0.25
CA LYS A 307 12.74 1.00 -1.28
C LYS A 307 11.27 0.65 -1.38
N ILE A 308 10.87 0.31 -2.59
CA ILE A 308 9.55 -0.23 -2.91
C ILE A 308 9.75 -1.62 -3.50
N TYR A 309 9.00 -2.59 -3.01
CA TYR A 309 9.05 -3.98 -3.45
C TYR A 309 7.74 -4.34 -4.14
N LEU A 310 7.82 -4.86 -5.37
CA LEU A 310 6.66 -5.20 -6.19
C LEU A 310 6.78 -6.66 -6.66
N PRO A 311 5.89 -7.54 -6.20
CA PRO A 311 5.83 -8.91 -6.71
C PRO A 311 5.25 -8.96 -8.11
N THR A 312 5.84 -9.77 -8.99
CA THR A 312 5.34 -10.08 -10.33
C THR A 312 5.93 -11.37 -10.86
N ALA A 313 5.62 -11.73 -12.11
CA ALA A 313 6.20 -12.83 -12.86
C ALA A 313 6.24 -12.48 -14.36
N GLU A 314 6.86 -13.32 -15.17
CA GLU A 314 6.63 -13.28 -16.60
C GLU A 314 5.25 -13.89 -16.93
N PHE A 315 4.63 -13.40 -17.99
CA PHE A 315 3.32 -13.86 -18.41
C PHE A 315 3.40 -14.58 -19.77
N GLU A 316 2.50 -15.56 -19.94
CA GLU A 316 2.27 -16.16 -21.25
C GLU A 316 1.55 -15.14 -22.15
N PRO A 317 1.89 -15.12 -23.46
CA PRO A 317 1.12 -14.33 -24.42
C PRO A 317 -0.35 -14.76 -24.41
N VAL A 318 -1.25 -13.79 -24.30
CA VAL A 318 -2.69 -14.03 -24.33
C VAL A 318 -3.34 -13.29 -25.50
N THR A 319 -4.30 -13.93 -26.14
CA THR A 319 -5.18 -13.29 -27.14
C THR A 319 -6.47 -12.77 -26.51
N SER A 320 -6.83 -13.29 -25.33
CA SER A 320 -8.00 -12.85 -24.53
C SER A 320 -7.91 -13.40 -23.10
N GLY A 321 -8.62 -12.76 -22.17
CA GLY A 321 -8.68 -13.18 -20.76
C GLY A 321 -7.53 -12.64 -19.89
N ARG A 322 -7.42 -13.17 -18.68
CA ARG A 322 -6.33 -12.79 -17.74
C ARG A 322 -5.04 -13.50 -18.16
N PRO A 323 -3.90 -12.77 -18.25
CA PRO A 323 -2.61 -13.40 -18.47
C PRO A 323 -2.27 -14.41 -17.38
N LYS A 324 -1.70 -15.56 -17.76
CA LYS A 324 -1.20 -16.56 -16.82
C LYS A 324 0.28 -16.33 -16.59
N ALA A 325 0.70 -16.38 -15.33
CA ALA A 325 2.10 -16.35 -14.99
C ALA A 325 2.80 -17.61 -15.53
N LYS A 326 3.96 -17.44 -16.12
CA LYS A 326 4.80 -18.57 -16.51
C LYS A 326 5.34 -19.27 -15.29
N PRO A 327 5.31 -20.60 -15.20
CA PRO A 327 5.89 -21.34 -14.09
C PRO A 327 7.36 -20.98 -13.85
N GLY A 328 7.75 -20.91 -12.58
CA GLY A 328 9.14 -20.67 -12.19
C GLY A 328 9.66 -19.24 -12.41
N THR A 329 8.83 -18.28 -12.85
CA THR A 329 9.30 -16.92 -13.18
C THR A 329 8.93 -15.86 -12.13
N PHE A 330 8.37 -16.25 -10.99
CA PHE A 330 8.01 -15.31 -9.93
C PHE A 330 9.24 -14.52 -9.45
N MET A 331 9.05 -13.21 -9.26
CA MET A 331 10.12 -12.29 -8.90
C MET A 331 9.60 -11.12 -8.06
N ILE A 332 10.52 -10.49 -7.35
CA ILE A 332 10.30 -9.22 -6.65
C ILE A 332 11.14 -8.14 -7.34
N VAL A 333 10.49 -7.13 -7.86
CA VAL A 333 11.14 -5.93 -8.39
C VAL A 333 11.45 -4.98 -7.25
N VAL A 334 12.67 -4.51 -7.17
CA VAL A 334 13.12 -3.53 -6.17
C VAL A 334 13.31 -2.18 -6.84
N VAL A 335 12.54 -1.20 -6.41
CA VAL A 335 12.66 0.19 -6.84
C VAL A 335 13.22 1.00 -5.69
N ASN A 336 14.27 1.78 -5.93
CA ASN A 336 14.89 2.63 -4.91
C ASN A 336 14.83 4.11 -5.28
N GLN A 337 14.91 4.95 -4.27
CA GLN A 337 15.08 6.39 -4.40
C GLN A 337 16.59 6.71 -4.47
N GLN A 338 17.02 7.33 -5.57
CA GLN A 338 18.43 7.76 -5.77
C GLN A 338 18.74 9.08 -5.07
#